data_e7c4af309054c8d613682c204a12c453
#
_entry.id   e7c4af309054c8d613682c204a12c453
#
_cell.length_a   1.000
_cell.length_b   1.000
_cell.length_c   1.000
_cell.angle_alpha   90.00
_cell.angle_beta   90.00
_cell.angle_gamma   90.00
#
_symmetry.space_group_name_H-M   'P 1'
#
loop_
_entity.id
_entity.type
_entity.pdbx_description
1 polymer ?
#
loop_
_entity_poly.entity_id
_entity_poly.type
_entity_poly.pdbx_seq_one_letter_code
_entity_poly.pdbx_strand_id
1 'polypeptide(L)'
;MILEIVKYGHPVLRKKGAKIENITPEIKKLIADMFETMEENHGVGLAAQQVGVAKQLTVIDVRAVTDRPSTLELDGRPEDVAKLMPLVLINPEITPVGGPVTSGEGCLSFPEIFGEITRPGGVEVKALDAKGKPMAFRCGGLLARAVQHEADHLNGILFIDRMDKKTKAELQPDLDDLQARTKAELRKK
;
A
#
# COMPACT_ATOMS: atom_id res chain seq x y z
N MET A 1 -11.37 11.84 -9.78
CA MET A 1 -10.25 12.59 -10.45
C MET A 1 -8.95 11.84 -10.25
N ILE A 2 -8.23 11.58 -11.33
CA ILE A 2 -6.92 10.92 -11.27
C ILE A 2 -5.91 11.88 -10.65
N LEU A 3 -5.22 11.43 -9.59
CA LEU A 3 -4.20 12.19 -8.88
C LEU A 3 -2.80 11.86 -9.42
N GLU A 4 -1.88 12.81 -9.27
CA GLU A 4 -0.46 12.56 -9.56
C GLU A 4 0.13 11.61 -8.51
N ILE A 5 0.76 10.51 -8.97
CA ILE A 5 1.49 9.61 -8.08
C ILE A 5 2.91 10.14 -7.91
N VAL A 6 3.27 10.49 -6.68
CA VAL A 6 4.61 10.94 -6.35
C VAL A 6 5.60 9.77 -6.37
N LYS A 7 6.81 10.04 -6.82
CA LYS A 7 7.86 9.04 -7.04
C LYS A 7 8.91 9.08 -5.92
N TYR A 8 9.64 7.99 -5.82
CA TYR A 8 10.76 7.86 -4.87
C TYR A 8 11.72 9.05 -4.96
N GLY A 9 12.04 9.64 -3.82
CA GLY A 9 12.75 10.90 -3.68
C GLY A 9 11.86 12.05 -3.19
N HIS A 10 10.52 11.91 -3.33
CA HIS A 10 9.60 12.88 -2.76
C HIS A 10 9.52 12.71 -1.24
N PRO A 11 9.71 13.79 -0.44
CA PRO A 11 9.79 13.69 1.03
C PRO A 11 8.54 13.09 1.69
N VAL A 12 7.36 13.27 1.09
CA VAL A 12 6.11 12.77 1.65
C VAL A 12 6.09 11.24 1.82
N LEU A 13 6.82 10.50 0.97
CA LEU A 13 6.89 9.04 1.05
C LEU A 13 7.60 8.54 2.32
N ARG A 14 8.37 9.40 2.97
CA ARG A 14 9.05 9.10 4.23
C ARG A 14 8.32 9.65 5.46
N LYS A 15 7.17 10.27 5.27
CA LYS A 15 6.37 10.80 6.38
C LYS A 15 5.43 9.74 6.92
N LYS A 16 5.38 9.60 8.23
CA LYS A 16 4.31 8.88 8.90
C LYS A 16 3.01 9.67 8.71
N GLY A 17 1.96 8.98 8.30
CA GLY A 17 0.63 9.58 8.11
C GLY A 17 0.00 10.00 9.44
N ALA A 18 -0.67 11.12 9.44
CA ALA A 18 -1.49 11.56 10.57
C ALA A 18 -2.75 10.70 10.68
N LYS A 19 -3.15 10.38 11.91
CA LYS A 19 -4.39 9.69 12.18
C LYS A 19 -5.59 10.52 11.67
N ILE A 20 -6.57 9.84 11.09
CA ILE A 20 -7.83 10.47 10.65
C ILE A 20 -8.83 10.38 11.81
N GLU A 21 -9.25 11.52 12.31
CA GLU A 21 -10.19 11.59 13.43
C GLU A 21 -11.66 11.58 12.95
N ASN A 22 -11.94 12.17 11.78
CA ASN A 22 -13.29 12.30 11.24
C ASN A 22 -13.30 11.98 9.74
N ILE A 23 -14.34 11.32 9.27
CA ILE A 23 -14.56 11.04 7.85
C ILE A 23 -15.28 12.25 7.23
N THR A 24 -14.49 13.25 6.86
CA THR A 24 -14.99 14.48 6.25
C THR A 24 -15.33 14.27 4.77
N PRO A 25 -16.08 15.21 4.13
CA PRO A 25 -16.29 15.17 2.68
C PRO A 25 -14.98 15.13 1.88
N GLU A 26 -13.93 15.81 2.35
CA GLU A 26 -12.60 15.83 1.74
C GLU A 26 -11.94 14.42 1.80
N ILE A 27 -12.09 13.71 2.93
CA ILE A 27 -11.60 12.33 3.06
C ILE A 27 -12.35 11.39 2.13
N LYS A 28 -13.69 11.53 2.04
CA LYS A 28 -14.50 10.73 1.10
C LYS A 28 -14.09 10.95 -0.35
N LYS A 29 -13.86 12.22 -0.72
CA LYS A 29 -13.37 12.56 -2.05
C LYS A 29 -11.99 11.98 -2.32
N LEU A 30 -11.08 12.09 -1.36
CA LEU A 30 -9.73 11.51 -1.47
C LEU A 30 -9.78 10.00 -1.70
N ILE A 31 -10.63 9.28 -0.97
CA ILE A 31 -10.82 7.83 -1.15
C ILE A 31 -11.26 7.52 -2.58
N ALA A 32 -12.26 8.24 -3.10
CA ALA A 32 -12.75 8.04 -4.47
C ALA A 32 -11.66 8.33 -5.51
N ASP A 33 -10.95 9.44 -5.36
CA ASP A 33 -9.85 9.84 -6.26
C ASP A 33 -8.68 8.82 -6.20
N MET A 34 -8.40 8.27 -5.02
CA MET A 34 -7.36 7.25 -4.86
C MET A 34 -7.72 5.93 -5.55
N PHE A 35 -8.98 5.48 -5.49
CA PHE A 35 -9.42 4.30 -6.23
C PHE A 35 -9.29 4.51 -7.74
N GLU A 36 -9.79 5.64 -8.27
CA GLU A 36 -9.67 5.97 -9.69
C GLU A 36 -8.20 6.02 -10.14
N THR A 37 -7.34 6.62 -9.32
CA THR A 37 -5.89 6.70 -9.58
C THR A 37 -5.24 5.32 -9.59
N MET A 38 -5.58 4.47 -8.61
CA MET A 38 -5.07 3.10 -8.52
C MET A 38 -5.47 2.25 -9.72
N GLU A 39 -6.75 2.29 -10.11
CA GLU A 39 -7.28 1.55 -11.26
C GLU A 39 -6.63 1.98 -12.57
N GLU A 40 -6.52 3.28 -12.82
CA GLU A 40 -5.86 3.82 -14.02
C GLU A 40 -4.40 3.39 -14.15
N ASN A 41 -3.72 3.21 -13.03
CA ASN A 41 -2.33 2.77 -13.00
C ASN A 41 -2.16 1.25 -12.82
N HIS A 42 -3.24 0.48 -12.90
CA HIS A 42 -3.24 -0.99 -12.75
C HIS A 42 -2.63 -1.48 -11.43
N GLY A 43 -2.77 -0.68 -10.36
CA GLY A 43 -2.29 -1.02 -9.02
C GLY A 43 -3.29 -1.89 -8.26
N VAL A 44 -2.80 -2.62 -7.27
CA VAL A 44 -3.63 -3.39 -6.33
C VAL A 44 -3.79 -2.69 -4.98
N GLY A 45 -2.95 -1.71 -4.70
CA GLY A 45 -2.98 -0.87 -3.50
C GLY A 45 -2.42 0.52 -3.77
N LEU A 46 -2.87 1.48 -2.96
CA LEU A 46 -2.38 2.86 -3.01
C LEU A 46 -2.56 3.50 -1.64
N ALA A 47 -1.46 4.03 -1.09
CA ALA A 47 -1.44 4.78 0.16
C ALA A 47 -1.57 6.29 -0.09
N ALA A 48 -2.13 7.01 0.87
CA ALA A 48 -2.33 8.46 0.76
C ALA A 48 -1.01 9.22 0.52
N GLN A 49 0.12 8.78 1.12
CA GLN A 49 1.42 9.38 0.86
C GLN A 49 1.82 9.34 -0.61
N GLN A 50 1.41 8.31 -1.35
CA GLN A 50 1.73 8.18 -2.77
C GLN A 50 0.98 9.19 -3.65
N VAL A 51 -0.03 9.85 -3.12
CA VAL A 51 -0.72 10.98 -3.77
C VAL A 51 -0.48 12.31 -3.04
N GLY A 52 0.60 12.37 -2.27
CA GLY A 52 1.05 13.60 -1.63
C GLY A 52 0.41 13.93 -0.28
N VAL A 53 -0.41 13.05 0.27
CA VAL A 53 -1.18 13.29 1.49
C VAL A 53 -0.70 12.38 2.63
N ALA A 54 -0.07 12.95 3.66
CA ALA A 54 0.45 12.18 4.79
C ALA A 54 -0.65 11.87 5.82
N LYS A 55 -1.51 10.91 5.51
CA LYS A 55 -2.61 10.43 6.38
C LYS A 55 -2.61 8.90 6.47
N GLN A 56 -3.18 8.37 7.54
CA GLN A 56 -3.36 6.93 7.78
C GLN A 56 -4.55 6.39 6.97
N LEU A 57 -4.39 6.38 5.64
CA LEU A 57 -5.42 5.96 4.68
C LEU A 57 -4.77 5.19 3.53
N THR A 58 -5.32 4.03 3.22
CA THR A 58 -4.99 3.26 2.01
C THR A 58 -6.21 2.62 1.39
N VAL A 59 -6.14 2.38 0.08
CA VAL A 59 -7.14 1.64 -0.70
C VAL A 59 -6.49 0.41 -1.32
N ILE A 60 -7.22 -0.70 -1.39
CA ILE A 60 -6.74 -1.98 -1.92
C ILE A 60 -7.86 -2.66 -2.71
N ASP A 61 -7.53 -3.22 -3.87
CA ASP A 61 -8.40 -4.12 -4.61
C ASP A 61 -7.58 -5.19 -5.34
N VAL A 62 -7.71 -6.44 -4.91
CA VAL A 62 -6.97 -7.57 -5.46
C VAL A 62 -7.76 -8.38 -6.48
N ARG A 63 -9.01 -8.00 -6.78
CA ARG A 63 -9.90 -8.79 -7.64
C ARG A 63 -9.39 -8.96 -9.06
N ALA A 64 -8.64 -8.00 -9.59
CA ALA A 64 -8.08 -8.07 -10.94
C ALA A 64 -6.91 -9.05 -11.08
N VAL A 65 -6.31 -9.49 -9.97
CA VAL A 65 -5.17 -10.43 -9.95
C VAL A 65 -5.69 -11.84 -9.73
N THR A 66 -5.66 -12.66 -10.79
CA THR A 66 -6.24 -14.01 -10.78
C THR A 66 -5.23 -15.14 -10.61
N ASP A 67 -3.94 -14.85 -10.81
CA ASP A 67 -2.83 -15.81 -10.74
C ASP A 67 -2.10 -15.85 -9.40
N ARG A 68 -2.49 -14.98 -8.47
CA ARG A 68 -1.93 -14.91 -7.10
C ARG A 68 -3.07 -14.96 -6.09
N PRO A 69 -3.23 -16.10 -5.38
CA PRO A 69 -4.37 -16.30 -4.49
C PRO A 69 -4.27 -15.44 -3.22
N SER A 70 -5.44 -15.10 -2.70
CA SER A 70 -5.62 -14.47 -1.40
C SER A 70 -6.59 -15.29 -0.56
N THR A 71 -6.45 -15.21 0.75
CA THR A 71 -7.38 -15.81 1.72
C THR A 71 -7.93 -14.73 2.64
N LEU A 72 -9.15 -14.94 3.14
CA LEU A 72 -9.83 -14.04 4.06
C LEU A 72 -10.55 -14.85 5.14
N GLU A 73 -10.43 -14.40 6.37
CA GLU A 73 -11.21 -14.89 7.50
C GLU A 73 -11.92 -13.70 8.17
N LEU A 74 -13.24 -13.83 8.34
CA LEU A 74 -14.07 -12.92 9.11
C LEU A 74 -14.64 -13.68 10.31
N ASP A 75 -14.42 -13.17 11.52
CA ASP A 75 -14.85 -13.84 12.77
C ASP A 75 -14.41 -15.31 12.86
N GLY A 76 -13.17 -15.57 12.42
CA GLY A 76 -12.59 -16.92 12.43
C GLY A 76 -13.12 -17.87 11.36
N ARG A 77 -13.92 -17.38 10.39
CA ARG A 77 -14.51 -18.18 9.32
C ARG A 77 -13.94 -17.76 7.96
N PRO A 78 -13.59 -18.75 7.10
CA PRO A 78 -13.20 -18.46 5.74
C PRO A 78 -14.30 -17.72 4.96
N GLU A 79 -13.88 -16.69 4.22
CA GLU A 79 -14.78 -15.91 3.37
C GLU A 79 -14.15 -15.64 2.00
N ASP A 80 -15.00 -15.32 1.03
CA ASP A 80 -14.57 -14.87 -0.27
C ASP A 80 -13.96 -13.47 -0.16
N VAL A 81 -12.72 -13.34 -0.63
CA VAL A 81 -11.98 -12.06 -0.63
C VAL A 81 -12.76 -10.96 -1.36
N ALA A 82 -13.49 -11.31 -2.43
CA ALA A 82 -14.29 -10.35 -3.20
C ALA A 82 -15.35 -9.63 -2.35
N LYS A 83 -15.85 -10.25 -1.28
CA LYS A 83 -16.82 -9.61 -0.37
C LYS A 83 -16.26 -8.41 0.39
N LEU A 84 -14.96 -8.35 0.56
CA LEU A 84 -14.27 -7.24 1.24
C LEU A 84 -13.82 -6.15 0.27
N MET A 85 -13.82 -6.43 -1.05
CA MET A 85 -13.35 -5.50 -2.05
C MET A 85 -14.48 -4.61 -2.61
N PRO A 86 -14.20 -3.35 -2.96
CA PRO A 86 -12.94 -2.63 -2.76
C PRO A 86 -12.71 -2.28 -1.30
N LEU A 87 -11.47 -2.40 -0.83
CA LEU A 87 -11.10 -2.25 0.58
C LEU A 87 -10.54 -0.86 0.87
N VAL A 88 -11.09 -0.21 1.89
CA VAL A 88 -10.55 1.02 2.48
C VAL A 88 -10.06 0.71 3.88
N LEU A 89 -8.83 1.08 4.20
CA LEU A 89 -8.27 0.98 5.55
C LEU A 89 -7.92 2.37 6.07
N ILE A 90 -8.60 2.77 7.13
CA ILE A 90 -8.34 4.03 7.84
C ILE A 90 -7.79 3.70 9.21
N ASN A 91 -6.68 4.33 9.58
CA ASN A 91 -5.97 4.10 10.84
C ASN A 91 -5.67 2.61 11.10
N PRO A 92 -5.15 1.85 10.12
CA PRO A 92 -4.97 0.42 10.30
C PRO A 92 -3.92 0.09 11.35
N GLU A 93 -4.24 -0.93 12.14
CA GLU A 93 -3.30 -1.63 13.00
C GLU A 93 -3.17 -3.05 12.48
N ILE A 94 -1.96 -3.48 12.15
CA ILE A 94 -1.70 -4.82 11.63
C ILE A 94 -0.82 -5.62 12.57
N THR A 95 -1.12 -6.91 12.68
CA THR A 95 -0.31 -7.89 13.40
C THR A 95 0.07 -8.98 12.40
N PRO A 96 1.35 -9.07 12.00
CA PRO A 96 1.81 -10.15 11.13
C PRO A 96 1.61 -11.52 11.76
N VAL A 97 1.18 -12.50 10.97
CA VAL A 97 0.99 -13.89 11.39
C VAL A 97 1.53 -14.85 10.35
N GLY A 98 1.88 -16.04 10.78
CA GLY A 98 2.40 -17.09 9.91
C GLY A 98 3.89 -16.94 9.59
N GLY A 99 4.42 -17.92 8.85
CA GLY A 99 5.83 -17.97 8.45
C GLY A 99 6.17 -17.01 7.31
N PRO A 100 7.47 -16.84 7.04
CA PRO A 100 7.93 -15.97 5.97
C PRO A 100 7.60 -16.53 4.59
N VAL A 101 7.19 -15.65 3.69
CA VAL A 101 6.95 -15.93 2.27
C VAL A 101 7.70 -14.92 1.43
N THR A 102 8.50 -15.39 0.47
CA THR A 102 9.22 -14.55 -0.47
C THR A 102 8.46 -14.48 -1.80
N SER A 103 8.19 -13.30 -2.29
CA SER A 103 7.49 -13.07 -3.55
C SER A 103 7.85 -11.71 -4.13
N GLY A 104 7.65 -11.55 -5.45
CA GLY A 104 7.89 -10.29 -6.14
C GLY A 104 6.94 -9.18 -5.73
N GLU A 105 7.47 -8.00 -5.54
CA GLU A 105 6.72 -6.76 -5.30
C GLU A 105 7.16 -5.66 -6.25
N GLY A 106 6.21 -4.80 -6.60
CA GLY A 106 6.43 -3.52 -7.25
C GLY A 106 5.67 -2.43 -6.50
N CYS A 107 5.86 -1.19 -6.90
CA CYS A 107 5.20 -0.06 -6.28
C CYS A 107 5.00 1.06 -7.33
N LEU A 108 3.82 1.67 -7.35
CA LEU A 108 3.52 2.74 -8.30
C LEU A 108 4.43 3.97 -8.14
N SER A 109 5.01 4.16 -6.94
CA SER A 109 6.02 5.20 -6.69
C SER A 109 7.43 4.83 -7.17
N PHE A 110 7.62 3.62 -7.69
CA PHE A 110 8.88 3.06 -8.22
C PHE A 110 8.62 2.43 -9.61
N PRO A 111 8.40 3.24 -10.66
CA PRO A 111 8.10 2.72 -11.99
C PRO A 111 9.19 1.76 -12.48
N GLU A 112 8.77 0.58 -13.00
CA GLU A 112 9.65 -0.43 -13.58
C GLU A 112 10.72 -1.01 -12.64
N ILE A 113 10.58 -0.79 -11.32
CA ILE A 113 11.47 -1.34 -10.31
C ILE A 113 10.71 -2.42 -9.53
N PHE A 114 11.22 -3.65 -9.61
CA PHE A 114 10.64 -4.83 -8.96
C PHE A 114 11.70 -5.57 -8.18
N GLY A 115 11.32 -6.22 -7.10
CA GLY A 115 12.23 -7.04 -6.33
C GLY A 115 11.49 -8.07 -5.49
N GLU A 116 12.19 -9.13 -5.11
CA GLU A 116 11.67 -10.12 -4.19
C GLU A 116 11.75 -9.60 -2.76
N ILE A 117 10.64 -9.72 -2.05
CA ILE A 117 10.50 -9.30 -0.66
C ILE A 117 10.00 -10.46 0.18
N THR A 118 10.63 -10.69 1.31
CA THR A 118 10.18 -11.66 2.31
C THR A 118 9.31 -10.96 3.33
N ARG A 119 8.08 -11.44 3.47
CA ARG A 119 7.11 -10.94 4.46
C ARG A 119 6.42 -12.10 5.15
N PRO A 120 5.88 -11.92 6.36
CA PRO A 120 4.92 -12.86 6.93
C PRO A 120 3.79 -13.17 5.96
N GLY A 121 3.38 -14.43 5.87
CA GLY A 121 2.38 -14.89 4.91
C GLY A 121 0.97 -14.43 5.19
N GLY A 122 0.68 -13.99 6.41
CA GLY A 122 -0.62 -13.49 6.83
C GLY A 122 -0.56 -12.27 7.72
N VAL A 123 -1.70 -11.61 7.90
CA VAL A 123 -1.87 -10.50 8.84
C VAL A 123 -3.26 -10.52 9.47
N GLU A 124 -3.33 -10.10 10.71
CA GLU A 124 -4.55 -9.66 11.37
C GLU A 124 -4.64 -8.14 11.26
N VAL A 125 -5.79 -7.65 10.88
CA VAL A 125 -6.04 -6.23 10.62
C VAL A 125 -7.17 -5.72 11.48
N LYS A 126 -6.95 -4.58 12.12
CA LYS A 126 -7.99 -3.74 12.72
C LYS A 126 -7.91 -2.36 12.09
N ALA A 127 -9.02 -1.84 11.62
CA ALA A 127 -9.07 -0.54 10.95
C ALA A 127 -10.47 0.06 11.05
N LEU A 128 -10.62 1.26 10.53
CA LEU A 128 -11.92 1.83 10.21
C LEU A 128 -12.19 1.68 8.71
N ASP A 129 -13.44 1.43 8.35
CA ASP A 129 -13.88 1.44 6.96
C ASP A 129 -14.12 2.88 6.44
N ALA A 130 -14.57 3.00 5.18
CA ALA A 130 -14.86 4.30 4.55
C ALA A 130 -15.97 5.12 5.25
N LYS A 131 -16.78 4.48 6.10
CA LYS A 131 -17.83 5.12 6.89
C LYS A 131 -17.38 5.43 8.31
N GLY A 132 -16.13 5.09 8.66
CA GLY A 132 -15.61 5.26 10.02
C GLY A 132 -16.02 4.15 10.98
N LYS A 133 -16.56 3.03 10.49
CA LYS A 133 -16.95 1.90 11.32
C LYS A 133 -15.75 0.97 11.57
N PRO A 134 -15.57 0.47 12.80
CA PRO A 134 -14.56 -0.54 13.09
C PRO A 134 -14.74 -1.80 12.26
N MET A 135 -13.64 -2.32 11.75
CA MET A 135 -13.57 -3.59 11.04
C MET A 135 -12.36 -4.38 11.51
N ALA A 136 -12.46 -5.69 11.49
CA ALA A 136 -11.38 -6.60 11.81
C ALA A 136 -11.45 -7.82 10.90
N PHE A 137 -10.29 -8.28 10.42
CA PHE A 137 -10.19 -9.48 9.59
C PHE A 137 -8.78 -10.07 9.67
N ARG A 138 -8.66 -11.31 9.23
CA ARG A 138 -7.39 -11.99 9.01
C ARG A 138 -7.29 -12.35 7.53
N CYS A 139 -6.15 -12.16 6.93
CA CYS A 139 -5.94 -12.51 5.54
C CYS A 139 -4.56 -13.09 5.28
N GLY A 140 -4.44 -13.76 4.13
CA GLY A 140 -3.21 -14.38 3.65
C GLY A 140 -3.01 -14.14 2.14
N GLY A 141 -1.89 -14.63 1.62
CA GLY A 141 -1.57 -14.53 0.21
C GLY A 141 -1.33 -13.10 -0.26
N LEU A 142 -1.79 -12.80 -1.48
CA LEU A 142 -1.58 -11.48 -2.09
C LEU A 142 -2.19 -10.35 -1.26
N LEU A 143 -3.39 -10.55 -0.70
CA LEU A 143 -4.05 -9.53 0.13
C LEU A 143 -3.21 -9.19 1.35
N ALA A 144 -2.65 -10.18 2.05
CA ALA A 144 -1.78 -9.95 3.20
C ALA A 144 -0.50 -9.19 2.80
N ARG A 145 0.04 -9.49 1.64
CA ARG A 145 1.22 -8.79 1.10
C ARG A 145 0.88 -7.33 0.78
N ALA A 146 -0.24 -7.09 0.10
CA ALA A 146 -0.71 -5.74 -0.22
C ALA A 146 -0.97 -4.93 1.05
N VAL A 147 -1.67 -5.49 2.04
CA VAL A 147 -1.93 -4.82 3.33
C VAL A 147 -0.62 -4.41 4.01
N GLN A 148 0.37 -5.31 4.07
CA GLN A 148 1.67 -5.00 4.67
C GLN A 148 2.44 -3.93 3.91
N HIS A 149 2.43 -4.00 2.57
CA HIS A 149 3.07 -3.00 1.71
C HIS A 149 2.47 -1.60 1.94
N GLU A 150 1.14 -1.51 1.96
CA GLU A 150 0.44 -0.24 2.16
C GLU A 150 0.58 0.29 3.59
N ALA A 151 0.51 -0.59 4.60
CA ALA A 151 0.75 -0.19 5.99
C ALA A 151 2.17 0.35 6.21
N ASP A 152 3.16 -0.20 5.52
CA ASP A 152 4.52 0.35 5.50
C ASP A 152 4.52 1.79 4.99
N HIS A 153 3.87 2.08 3.86
CA HIS A 153 3.73 3.45 3.34
C HIS A 153 3.16 4.41 4.37
N LEU A 154 2.15 3.98 5.12
CA LEU A 154 1.51 4.82 6.15
C LEU A 154 2.48 5.16 7.30
N ASN A 155 3.55 4.42 7.45
CA ASN A 155 4.59 4.63 8.46
C ASN A 155 5.91 5.16 7.87
N GLY A 156 5.92 5.58 6.61
CA GLY A 156 7.11 6.11 5.94
C GLY A 156 8.15 5.05 5.58
N ILE A 157 7.74 3.78 5.54
CA ILE A 157 8.58 2.63 5.16
C ILE A 157 8.28 2.27 3.70
N LEU A 158 9.32 2.04 2.93
CA LEU A 158 9.22 1.67 1.52
C LEU A 158 9.65 0.21 1.32
N PHE A 159 9.15 -0.43 0.26
CA PHE A 159 9.44 -1.85 0.05
C PHE A 159 10.94 -2.13 -0.15
N ILE A 160 11.71 -1.15 -0.61
CA ILE A 160 13.18 -1.24 -0.70
C ILE A 160 13.86 -1.40 0.67
N ASP A 161 13.22 -0.95 1.75
CA ASP A 161 13.71 -1.11 3.12
C ASP A 161 13.56 -2.56 3.61
N ARG A 162 12.70 -3.35 2.96
CA ARG A 162 12.43 -4.76 3.24
C ARG A 162 13.25 -5.71 2.37
N MET A 163 13.95 -5.21 1.36
CA MET A 163 14.82 -6.00 0.49
C MET A 163 16.05 -6.50 1.25
N ASP A 164 16.53 -7.69 0.89
CA ASP A 164 17.85 -8.10 1.33
C ASP A 164 18.94 -7.24 0.67
N LYS A 165 20.16 -7.31 1.21
CA LYS A 165 21.27 -6.48 0.77
C LYS A 165 21.64 -6.71 -0.70
N LYS A 166 21.55 -7.97 -1.16
CA LYS A 166 21.88 -8.34 -2.54
C LYS A 166 20.88 -7.75 -3.51
N THR A 167 19.59 -7.96 -3.30
CA THR A 167 18.51 -7.43 -4.14
C THR A 167 18.59 -5.91 -4.20
N LYS A 168 18.76 -5.25 -3.06
CA LYS A 168 18.87 -3.79 -3.01
C LYS A 168 20.09 -3.27 -3.75
N ALA A 169 21.24 -3.94 -3.62
CA ALA A 169 22.47 -3.56 -4.32
C ALA A 169 22.32 -3.66 -5.84
N GLU A 170 21.64 -4.70 -6.32
CA GLU A 170 21.36 -4.88 -7.76
C GLU A 170 20.47 -3.75 -8.33
N LEU A 171 19.55 -3.23 -7.53
CA LEU A 171 18.63 -2.16 -7.91
C LEU A 171 19.17 -0.75 -7.63
N GLN A 172 20.28 -0.61 -6.92
CA GLN A 172 20.77 0.68 -6.45
C GLN A 172 20.97 1.71 -7.57
N PRO A 173 21.53 1.36 -8.75
CA PRO A 173 21.65 2.33 -9.85
C PRO A 173 20.29 2.90 -10.30
N ASP A 174 19.27 2.05 -10.42
CA ASP A 174 17.92 2.47 -10.81
C ASP A 174 17.25 3.32 -9.72
N LEU A 175 17.47 2.98 -8.46
CA LEU A 175 16.97 3.74 -7.32
C LEU A 175 17.59 5.13 -7.24
N ASP A 176 18.90 5.22 -7.45
CA ASP A 176 19.63 6.50 -7.44
C ASP A 176 19.17 7.40 -8.59
N ASP A 177 18.97 6.85 -9.79
CA ASP A 177 18.48 7.58 -10.95
C ASP A 177 17.05 8.11 -10.72
N LEU A 178 16.13 7.26 -10.25
CA LEU A 178 14.77 7.67 -9.94
C LEU A 178 14.72 8.77 -8.89
N GLN A 179 15.48 8.61 -7.81
CA GLN A 179 15.55 9.61 -6.74
C GLN A 179 16.07 10.95 -7.24
N ALA A 180 17.12 10.93 -8.06
CA ALA A 180 17.72 12.15 -8.64
C ALA A 180 16.74 12.87 -9.56
N ARG A 181 16.02 12.12 -10.41
CA ARG A 181 14.99 12.69 -11.30
C ARG A 181 13.87 13.34 -10.51
N THR A 182 13.34 12.67 -9.50
CA THR A 182 12.29 13.21 -8.63
C THR A 182 12.73 14.49 -7.93
N LYS A 183 13.93 14.51 -7.36
CA LYS A 183 14.49 15.71 -6.71
C LYS A 183 14.67 16.87 -7.68
N ALA A 184 15.11 16.59 -8.91
CA ALA A 184 15.23 17.61 -9.96
C ALA A 184 13.87 18.22 -10.35
N GLU A 185 12.83 17.41 -10.47
CA GLU A 185 11.46 17.87 -10.76
C GLU A 185 10.91 18.75 -9.64
N LEU A 186 11.16 18.38 -8.38
CA LEU A 186 10.71 19.16 -7.22
C LEU A 186 11.37 20.54 -7.13
N ARG A 187 12.59 20.70 -7.66
CA ARG A 187 13.29 22.00 -7.69
C ARG A 187 12.72 22.96 -8.74
N LYS A 188 11.96 22.45 -9.72
CA LYS A 188 11.34 23.25 -10.78
C LYS A 188 9.96 23.81 -10.41
N LYS A 189 9.36 23.27 -9.34
CA LYS A 189 8.08 23.71 -8.77
C LYS A 189 8.31 24.71 -7.63
#